data_6fb9440812414d2f0ed7822d823dedee
#
_entry.id   6fb9440812414d2f0ed7822d823dedee
#
_cell.length_a   1.000
_cell.length_b   1.000
_cell.length_c   1.000
_cell.angle_alpha   90.00
_cell.angle_beta   90.00
_cell.angle_gamma   90.00
#
_symmetry.space_group_name_H-M   'P 1'
#
loop_
_entity.id
_entity.type
_entity.pdbx_description
1 polymer ?
#
loop_
_entity_poly.entity_id
_entity_poly.type
_entity_poly.pdbx_seq_one_letter_code
_entity_poly.pdbx_strand_id
1 'polypeptide(L)'
;MNIDDFQKHALDSVAITEKGIPALAHRTLGLTGESGILANQMKKVIRDKNGVPDENDIQEVKERLGDVLYYVATLADYFNLELSEVAEQNMQRSTTFKENRQR
;
A
#
# COMPACT_ATOMS: atom_id res chain seq x y z
N MET A 1 7.62 -11.78 11.72
CA MET A 1 7.37 -11.59 10.27
C MET A 1 8.06 -10.31 9.81
N ASN A 2 8.81 -10.38 8.74
CA ASN A 2 9.36 -9.17 8.11
C ASN A 2 8.53 -8.82 6.86
N ILE A 3 8.81 -7.66 6.24
CA ILE A 3 8.03 -7.16 5.13
C ILE A 3 8.12 -8.04 3.88
N ASP A 4 9.26 -8.70 3.68
CA ASP A 4 9.44 -9.60 2.54
C ASP A 4 8.69 -10.92 2.73
N ASP A 5 8.52 -11.37 3.97
CA ASP A 5 7.63 -12.51 4.29
C ASP A 5 6.18 -12.15 3.98
N PHE A 6 5.77 -10.93 4.32
CA PHE A 6 4.45 -10.43 3.96
C PHE A 6 4.26 -10.44 2.44
N GLN A 7 5.24 -9.97 1.68
CA GLN A 7 5.17 -9.98 0.21
C GLN A 7 5.00 -11.40 -0.33
N LYS A 8 5.76 -12.35 0.16
CA LYS A 8 5.63 -13.76 -0.25
C LYS A 8 4.24 -14.29 0.05
N HIS A 9 3.71 -14.00 1.22
CA HIS A 9 2.36 -14.40 1.60
C HIS A 9 1.31 -13.77 0.67
N ALA A 10 1.46 -12.50 0.35
CA ALA A 10 0.55 -11.81 -0.57
C ALA A 10 0.53 -12.46 -1.95
N LEU A 11 1.69 -12.92 -2.44
CA LEU A 11 1.80 -13.57 -3.75
C LEU A 11 1.08 -14.91 -3.81
N ASP A 12 0.89 -15.60 -2.68
CA ASP A 12 0.17 -16.86 -2.63
C ASP A 12 -1.32 -16.70 -2.96
N SER A 13 -1.85 -15.49 -2.86
CA SER A 13 -3.28 -15.21 -3.08
C SER A 13 -3.56 -14.36 -4.32
N VAL A 14 -2.56 -14.06 -5.17
CA VAL A 14 -2.82 -13.28 -6.37
C VAL A 14 -3.68 -14.07 -7.37
N ALA A 15 -4.66 -13.37 -7.97
CA ALA A 15 -5.58 -13.98 -8.92
C ALA A 15 -4.91 -14.32 -10.25
N ILE A 16 -3.93 -13.53 -10.67
CA ILE A 16 -3.21 -13.70 -11.94
C ILE A 16 -1.73 -13.84 -11.62
N THR A 17 -1.22 -15.07 -11.77
CA THR A 17 0.16 -15.40 -11.40
C THR A 17 1.18 -15.11 -12.50
N GLU A 18 0.77 -15.27 -13.78
CA GLU A 18 1.66 -14.99 -14.90
C GLU A 18 1.87 -13.50 -15.08
N LYS A 19 3.11 -13.08 -15.22
CA LYS A 19 3.44 -11.68 -15.46
C LYS A 19 3.16 -11.31 -16.91
N GLY A 20 2.41 -10.23 -17.09
CA GLY A 20 1.98 -9.72 -18.38
C GLY A 20 1.00 -8.60 -18.16
N ILE A 21 0.43 -8.04 -19.24
CA ILE A 21 -0.49 -6.90 -19.13
C ILE A 21 -1.67 -7.17 -18.19
N PRO A 22 -2.33 -8.34 -18.23
CA PRO A 22 -3.44 -8.58 -17.29
C PRO A 22 -3.02 -8.50 -15.81
N ALA A 23 -1.87 -9.08 -15.45
CA ALA A 23 -1.37 -9.01 -14.08
C ALA A 23 -0.99 -7.58 -13.69
N LEU A 24 -0.31 -6.87 -14.59
CA LEU A 24 0.06 -5.47 -14.35
C LEU A 24 -1.17 -4.60 -14.15
N ALA A 25 -2.18 -4.75 -15.01
CA ALA A 25 -3.43 -4.00 -14.88
C ALA A 25 -4.16 -4.33 -13.58
N HIS A 26 -4.27 -5.61 -13.24
CA HIS A 26 -4.95 -6.05 -12.01
C HIS A 26 -4.29 -5.45 -10.76
N ARG A 27 -2.97 -5.56 -10.68
CA ARG A 27 -2.21 -5.08 -9.52
C ARG A 27 -2.21 -3.56 -9.41
N THR A 28 -2.09 -2.85 -10.55
CA THR A 28 -2.11 -1.39 -10.57
C THR A 28 -3.49 -0.83 -10.25
N LEU A 29 -4.54 -1.38 -10.88
CA LEU A 29 -5.91 -0.95 -10.64
C LEU A 29 -6.36 -1.31 -9.22
N GLY A 30 -5.91 -2.44 -8.70
CA GLY A 30 -6.18 -2.83 -7.32
C GLY A 30 -5.61 -1.83 -6.32
N LEU A 31 -4.37 -1.37 -6.54
CA LEU A 31 -3.75 -0.36 -5.71
C LEU A 31 -4.55 0.95 -5.72
N THR A 32 -4.92 1.42 -6.89
CA THR A 32 -5.71 2.65 -7.05
C THR A 32 -7.09 2.49 -6.42
N GLY A 33 -7.75 1.36 -6.67
CA GLY A 33 -9.09 1.09 -6.15
C GLY A 33 -9.14 1.05 -4.63
N GLU A 34 -8.22 0.33 -4.02
CA GLU A 34 -8.17 0.23 -2.55
C GLU A 34 -7.79 1.56 -1.89
N SER A 35 -6.88 2.32 -2.52
CA SER A 35 -6.54 3.66 -2.04
C SER A 35 -7.75 4.58 -2.09
N GLY A 36 -8.57 4.48 -3.15
CA GLY A 36 -9.81 5.25 -3.28
C GLY A 36 -10.86 4.88 -2.24
N ILE A 37 -11.00 3.60 -1.91
CA ILE A 37 -11.91 3.13 -0.86
C ILE A 37 -11.50 3.73 0.48
N LEU A 38 -10.21 3.72 0.80
CA LEU A 38 -9.69 4.33 2.02
C LEU A 38 -9.98 5.83 2.05
N ALA A 39 -9.71 6.53 0.94
CA ALA A 39 -9.96 7.96 0.83
C ALA A 39 -11.45 8.29 1.04
N ASN A 40 -12.35 7.49 0.48
CA ASN A 40 -13.78 7.66 0.64
C ASN A 40 -14.22 7.45 2.09
N GLN A 41 -13.63 6.49 2.78
CA GLN A 41 -13.89 6.26 4.20
C GLN A 41 -13.46 7.47 5.04
N MET A 42 -12.30 8.04 4.76
CA MET A 42 -11.83 9.24 5.46
C MET A 42 -12.72 10.44 5.20
N LYS A 43 -13.21 10.57 3.98
CA LYS A 43 -14.19 11.62 3.65
C LYS A 43 -15.42 11.54 4.54
N LYS A 44 -15.93 10.32 4.77
CA LYS A 44 -17.10 10.11 5.63
C LYS A 44 -16.81 10.44 7.10
N VAL A 45 -15.64 10.05 7.59
CA VAL A 45 -15.22 10.37 8.97
C VAL A 45 -15.15 11.90 9.16
N ILE A 46 -14.58 12.60 8.19
CA ILE A 46 -14.48 14.07 8.23
C ILE A 46 -15.87 14.69 8.21
N ARG A 47 -16.72 14.26 7.28
CA ARG A 47 -18.06 14.84 7.10
C ARG A 47 -18.99 14.57 8.28
N ASP A 48 -19.02 13.31 8.76
CA ASP A 48 -20.04 12.86 9.70
C ASP A 48 -19.57 12.86 11.15
N LYS A 49 -18.27 12.88 11.40
CA LYS A 49 -17.67 12.74 12.74
C LYS A 49 -16.64 13.83 13.05
N ASN A 50 -16.66 14.93 12.31
CA ASN A 50 -15.71 16.05 12.48
C ASN A 50 -14.24 15.62 12.43
N GLY A 51 -13.92 14.57 11.67
CA GLY A 51 -12.57 14.07 11.55
C GLY A 51 -12.09 13.21 12.73
N VAL A 52 -12.98 12.85 13.66
CA VAL A 52 -12.64 12.05 14.83
C VAL A 52 -13.14 10.63 14.63
N PRO A 53 -12.24 9.67 14.28
CA PRO A 53 -12.64 8.28 14.07
C PRO A 53 -12.99 7.60 15.38
N ASP A 54 -13.97 6.70 15.35
CA ASP A 54 -14.24 5.79 16.46
C ASP A 54 -13.42 4.49 16.29
N GLU A 55 -13.59 3.55 17.23
CA GLU A 55 -12.85 2.28 17.20
C GLU A 55 -13.15 1.45 15.95
N ASN A 56 -14.38 1.45 15.47
CA ASN A 56 -14.74 0.75 14.25
C ASN A 56 -14.09 1.37 13.03
N ASP A 57 -14.03 2.70 12.97
CA ASP A 57 -13.35 3.42 11.89
C ASP A 57 -11.86 3.06 11.86
N ILE A 58 -11.22 3.01 13.02
CA ILE A 58 -9.79 2.67 13.14
C ILE A 58 -9.54 1.24 12.67
N GLN A 59 -10.42 0.30 13.05
CA GLN A 59 -10.30 -1.09 12.59
C GLN A 59 -10.45 -1.19 11.07
N GLU A 60 -11.40 -0.48 10.48
CA GLU A 60 -11.59 -0.45 9.03
C GLU A 60 -10.39 0.18 8.32
N VAL A 61 -9.82 1.26 8.87
CA VAL A 61 -8.59 1.86 8.32
C VAL A 61 -7.45 0.86 8.30
N LYS A 62 -7.29 0.11 9.38
CA LYS A 62 -6.27 -0.93 9.47
C LYS A 62 -6.44 -1.97 8.37
N GLU A 63 -7.66 -2.42 8.13
CA GLU A 63 -7.97 -3.38 7.06
C GLU A 63 -7.68 -2.78 5.68
N ARG A 64 -8.12 -1.55 5.45
CA ARG A 64 -7.91 -0.88 4.15
C ARG A 64 -6.44 -0.59 3.87
N LEU A 65 -5.68 -0.21 4.90
CA LEU A 65 -4.23 -0.05 4.74
C LEU A 65 -3.56 -1.37 4.40
N GLY A 66 -4.01 -2.47 4.99
CA GLY A 66 -3.54 -3.80 4.64
C GLY A 66 -3.80 -4.15 3.18
N ASP A 67 -5.00 -3.83 2.67
CA ASP A 67 -5.36 -4.06 1.28
C ASP A 67 -4.50 -3.24 0.32
N VAL A 68 -4.21 -1.98 0.67
CA VAL A 68 -3.30 -1.13 -0.10
C VAL A 68 -1.90 -1.74 -0.10
N LEU A 69 -1.41 -2.15 1.07
CA LEU A 69 -0.09 -2.76 1.21
C LEU A 69 0.03 -4.05 0.39
N TYR A 70 -1.04 -4.84 0.35
CA TYR A 70 -1.11 -6.06 -0.48
C TYR A 70 -0.82 -5.73 -1.96
N TYR A 71 -1.45 -4.70 -2.50
CA TYR A 71 -1.23 -4.33 -3.91
C TYR A 71 0.12 -3.65 -4.13
N VAL A 72 0.65 -2.93 -3.16
CA VAL A 72 2.03 -2.44 -3.22
C VAL A 72 3.00 -3.61 -3.32
N ALA A 73 2.81 -4.63 -2.49
CA ALA A 73 3.67 -5.81 -2.47
C ALA A 73 3.61 -6.60 -3.79
N THR A 74 2.41 -6.84 -4.30
CA THR A 74 2.25 -7.64 -5.53
C THR A 74 2.71 -6.87 -6.77
N LEU A 75 2.51 -5.55 -6.79
CA LEU A 75 3.00 -4.72 -7.89
C LEU A 75 4.53 -4.62 -7.88
N ALA A 76 5.15 -4.52 -6.71
CA ALA A 76 6.61 -4.56 -6.59
C ALA A 76 7.18 -5.88 -7.15
N ASP A 77 6.54 -7.00 -6.82
CA ASP A 77 6.93 -8.31 -7.37
C ASP A 77 6.84 -8.36 -8.89
N TYR A 78 5.86 -7.68 -9.47
CA TYR A 78 5.74 -7.63 -10.94
C TYR A 78 7.03 -7.17 -11.59
N PHE A 79 7.73 -6.23 -10.96
CA PHE A 79 9.01 -5.68 -11.42
C PHE A 79 10.22 -6.35 -10.79
N ASN A 80 10.04 -7.51 -10.16
CA ASN A 80 11.08 -8.27 -9.47
C ASN A 80 11.76 -7.49 -8.34
N LEU A 81 10.98 -6.64 -7.67
CA LEU A 81 11.47 -5.86 -6.53
C LEU A 81 11.00 -6.50 -5.23
N GLU A 82 11.92 -6.65 -4.28
CA GLU A 82 11.56 -6.99 -2.91
C GLU A 82 10.97 -5.76 -2.23
N LEU A 83 9.94 -5.96 -1.41
CA LEU A 83 9.28 -4.85 -0.74
C LEU A 83 10.23 -4.10 0.19
N SER A 84 11.19 -4.80 0.82
CA SER A 84 12.24 -4.17 1.63
C SER A 84 13.11 -3.20 0.83
N GLU A 85 13.41 -3.53 -0.43
CA GLU A 85 14.18 -2.65 -1.31
C GLU A 85 13.44 -1.34 -1.58
N VAL A 86 12.15 -1.44 -1.83
CA VAL A 86 11.30 -0.27 -2.06
C VAL A 86 11.29 0.63 -0.83
N ALA A 87 11.13 0.04 0.35
CA ALA A 87 11.12 0.76 1.62
C ALA A 87 12.46 1.42 1.90
N GLU A 88 13.57 0.70 1.72
CA GLU A 88 14.92 1.21 1.95
C GLU A 88 15.24 2.39 1.05
N GLN A 89 14.92 2.28 -0.24
CA GLN A 89 15.15 3.39 -1.18
C GLN A 89 14.36 4.62 -0.78
N ASN A 90 13.11 4.44 -0.36
CA ASN A 90 12.28 5.56 0.11
C ASN A 90 12.92 6.22 1.34
N MET A 91 13.40 5.43 2.29
CA MET A 91 14.07 5.96 3.49
C MET A 91 15.30 6.78 3.13
N GLN A 92 16.14 6.27 2.23
CA GLN A 92 17.35 6.96 1.79
C GLN A 92 17.03 8.28 1.10
N ARG A 93 16.03 8.30 0.23
CA ARG A 93 15.60 9.51 -0.46
C ARG A 93 15.04 10.54 0.52
N SER A 94 14.26 10.10 1.49
CA SER A 94 13.70 10.98 2.53
C SER A 94 14.80 11.59 3.40
N THR A 95 15.81 10.82 3.76
CA THR A 95 16.97 11.30 4.52
C THR A 95 17.74 12.34 3.74
N THR A 96 18.06 12.08 2.47
CA THR A 96 18.76 13.01 1.60
C THR A 96 17.97 14.31 1.43
N PHE A 97 16.66 14.21 1.20
CA PHE A 97 15.79 15.38 1.07
C PHE A 97 15.79 16.22 2.35
N LYS A 98 15.73 15.57 3.50
CA LYS A 98 15.72 16.22 4.81
C LYS A 98 17.05 16.96 5.07
N GLU A 99 18.18 16.31 4.74
CA GLU A 99 19.51 16.93 4.85
C GLU A 99 19.62 18.16 3.96
N ASN A 100 19.15 18.09 2.73
CA ASN A 100 19.20 19.20 1.78
C ASN A 100 18.33 20.37 2.25
N ARG A 101 17.22 20.11 2.92
CA ARG A 101 16.34 21.16 3.48
C ARG A 101 16.98 21.91 4.64
N GLN A 102 17.89 21.25 5.37
CA GLN A 102 18.57 21.87 6.51
C GLN A 102 19.76 22.72 6.12
N ARG A 103 20.18 22.65 4.85
CA ARG A 103 21.22 23.50 4.29
C ARG A 103 20.62 24.77 3.72
#